data_1619cf5a8bf8bfad1c66b06c26864aa0
#
_entry.id   1619cf5a8bf8bfad1c66b06c26864aa0
#
_cell.length_a   1.000
_cell.length_b   1.000
_cell.length_c   1.000
_cell.angle_alpha   90.00
_cell.angle_beta   90.00
_cell.angle_gamma   90.00
#
_symmetry.space_group_name_H-M   'P 1'
#
loop_
_entity.id
_entity.type
_entity.pdbx_description
1 polymer ?
#
loop_
_entity_poly.entity_id
_entity_poly.type
_entity_poly.pdbx_seq_one_letter_code
_entity_poly.pdbx_strand_id
1 'polypeptide(L)'
;ADYDLALLVKAGFGVKVLGREDDRRRCFMDRVVIRNMRSYVKGFSDDETRLFPDIDLGSLERIVRGHMEHSDIVTTDYGFKNLLMHTALMVIRIMHGCPVETSEDAETSSRVSLFLEGTCRDLEREFGISICEAERGYLLLHILSNTNLDRLGIDNQLFRSDVDALLEVVAQNYGFDLRDDSELKRNLLMHLSSTFSSKDLKIIKKNPLLNTIRSSFPLAFEIALASTSKVFDTEPYTLSEDEVGYVALHIGAAIERRTPRNRPLHKVVLVCGSGNSIASMLESRLLTYFGDRIIIARSISYREFCELDAADLADTAFVVTTVPIERCSLPRVLVDFSLSAQDTETISRMLNSIEEQVTSLVGAFFDQELFCHITEPAGKGEVLEKLCDMLQGQGITDQTFLSSVLEREALSDTTMDPLFAIPHSLSPSSTKTKVSVALLDQPLDWSAGSKEVRIVFLLAVQAGDRVNIEYLYGLLLSITNDRRLQHDILSSQGFADFLAILDRKAQEHA
;
A
#
# COMPACT_ATOMS: atom_id res chain seq x y z
N ALA A 1 -12.31 20.30 -16.22
CA ALA A 1 -13.34 19.53 -15.53
C ALA A 1 -13.03 19.41 -14.03
N ASP A 2 -11.80 19.09 -13.64
CA ASP A 2 -11.41 18.85 -12.23
C ASP A 2 -11.32 20.15 -11.39
N TYR A 3 -11.28 21.30 -12.04
CA TYR A 3 -11.22 22.61 -11.43
C TYR A 3 -12.25 23.49 -12.15
N ASP A 4 -12.88 24.41 -11.45
CA ASP A 4 -13.86 25.33 -12.04
C ASP A 4 -13.15 26.44 -12.83
N LEU A 5 -12.34 26.03 -13.82
CA LEU A 5 -11.52 26.85 -14.65
C LEU A 5 -11.90 26.77 -16.13
N ALA A 6 -11.93 27.91 -16.81
CA ALA A 6 -12.12 28.02 -18.25
C ALA A 6 -10.89 28.65 -18.92
N LEU A 7 -10.63 28.26 -20.18
CA LEU A 7 -9.57 28.85 -21.01
C LEU A 7 -10.17 29.81 -22.01
N LEU A 8 -9.76 31.08 -21.96
CA LEU A 8 -10.04 32.06 -22.99
C LEU A 8 -8.83 32.15 -23.93
N VAL A 9 -9.01 31.67 -25.17
CA VAL A 9 -7.99 31.74 -26.22
C VAL A 9 -8.33 32.90 -27.16
N LYS A 10 -7.43 33.85 -27.32
CA LYS A 10 -7.57 34.96 -28.26
C LYS A 10 -6.38 34.99 -29.23
N ALA A 11 -6.66 34.81 -30.49
CA ALA A 11 -5.64 34.83 -31.55
C ALA A 11 -4.78 36.12 -31.48
N GLY A 12 -3.46 35.97 -31.44
CA GLY A 12 -2.49 37.07 -31.31
C GLY A 12 -2.30 37.61 -29.89
N PHE A 13 -3.06 37.17 -28.90
CA PHE A 13 -2.99 37.63 -27.49
C PHE A 13 -2.65 36.52 -26.49
N GLY A 14 -2.68 35.26 -26.92
CA GLY A 14 -2.36 34.11 -26.08
C GLY A 14 -3.58 33.46 -25.38
N VAL A 15 -3.33 32.77 -24.26
CA VAL A 15 -4.33 32.03 -23.46
C VAL A 15 -4.45 32.67 -22.09
N LYS A 16 -5.69 32.92 -21.66
CA LYS A 16 -6.00 33.36 -20.29
C LYS A 16 -6.81 32.32 -19.57
N VAL A 17 -6.37 31.97 -18.36
CA VAL A 17 -7.14 31.11 -17.46
C VAL A 17 -8.17 31.96 -16.72
N LEU A 18 -9.44 31.58 -16.81
CA LEU A 18 -10.57 32.20 -16.10
C LEU A 18 -11.05 31.27 -14.99
N GLY A 19 -11.50 31.85 -13.88
CA GLY A 19 -11.99 31.15 -12.70
C GLY A 19 -11.55 31.85 -11.42
N ARG A 20 -11.97 31.33 -10.27
CA ARG A 20 -11.58 31.87 -8.96
C ARG A 20 -10.08 31.69 -8.71
N GLU A 21 -9.49 32.56 -7.91
CA GLU A 21 -8.06 32.48 -7.59
C GLU A 21 -7.71 31.19 -6.84
N ASP A 22 -8.59 30.74 -5.93
CA ASP A 22 -8.42 29.47 -5.20
C ASP A 22 -8.30 28.28 -6.18
N ASP A 23 -9.17 28.22 -7.19
CA ASP A 23 -9.16 27.14 -8.19
C ASP A 23 -7.88 27.19 -9.05
N ARG A 24 -7.40 28.39 -9.37
CA ARG A 24 -6.13 28.56 -10.10
C ARG A 24 -4.94 28.08 -9.29
N ARG A 25 -4.87 28.44 -7.98
CA ARG A 25 -3.81 28.00 -7.08
C ARG A 25 -3.83 26.51 -6.90
N ARG A 26 -5.02 25.92 -6.68
CA ARG A 26 -5.20 24.48 -6.59
C ARG A 26 -4.74 23.77 -7.85
N CYS A 27 -5.17 24.22 -9.02
CA CYS A 27 -4.74 23.67 -10.31
C CYS A 27 -3.21 23.76 -10.49
N PHE A 28 -2.60 24.90 -10.15
CA PHE A 28 -1.16 25.08 -10.24
C PHE A 28 -0.40 24.13 -9.31
N MET A 29 -0.82 24.03 -8.05
CA MET A 29 -0.21 23.11 -7.09
C MET A 29 -0.29 21.66 -7.56
N ASP A 30 -1.47 21.19 -7.94
CA ASP A 30 -1.70 19.79 -8.32
C ASP A 30 -1.00 19.40 -9.63
N ARG A 31 -1.00 20.29 -10.62
CA ARG A 31 -0.51 19.97 -11.97
C ARG A 31 0.95 20.33 -12.22
N VAL A 32 1.48 21.27 -11.47
CA VAL A 32 2.84 21.80 -11.68
C VAL A 32 3.74 21.49 -10.50
N VAL A 33 3.38 21.92 -9.29
CA VAL A 33 4.27 21.84 -8.13
C VAL A 33 4.42 20.38 -7.67
N ILE A 34 3.33 19.67 -7.41
CA ILE A 34 3.37 18.29 -6.88
C ILE A 34 4.08 17.33 -7.84
N ARG A 35 3.89 17.50 -9.16
CA ARG A 35 4.57 16.67 -10.17
C ARG A 35 6.08 16.84 -10.21
N ASN A 36 6.58 18.01 -9.80
CA ASN A 36 8.00 18.35 -9.81
C ASN A 36 8.66 18.17 -8.43
N MET A 37 7.90 17.90 -7.39
CA MET A 37 8.41 17.64 -6.05
C MET A 37 9.08 16.27 -5.98
N ARG A 38 10.39 16.23 -6.25
CA ARG A 38 11.20 15.00 -6.24
C ARG A 38 11.97 14.77 -4.92
N SER A 39 12.07 15.80 -4.07
CA SER A 39 12.81 15.72 -2.81
C SER A 39 12.03 16.40 -1.69
N TYR A 40 11.73 15.62 -0.66
CA TYR A 40 11.04 16.12 0.54
C TYR A 40 12.00 16.52 1.67
N VAL A 41 13.29 16.18 1.56
CA VAL A 41 14.17 16.09 2.72
C VAL A 41 15.11 17.28 2.91
N LYS A 42 15.53 18.01 1.88
CA LYS A 42 16.42 19.18 2.05
C LYS A 42 16.29 20.20 0.92
N GLY A 43 15.96 21.43 1.30
CA GLY A 43 16.03 22.59 0.41
C GLY A 43 15.04 22.51 -0.78
N PHE A 44 15.31 23.30 -1.77
CA PHE A 44 14.52 23.39 -3.00
C PHE A 44 15.35 22.92 -4.19
N SER A 45 14.73 22.15 -5.09
CA SER A 45 15.35 21.76 -6.35
C SER A 45 15.41 22.98 -7.30
N ASP A 46 16.29 22.89 -8.31
CA ASP A 46 16.36 23.92 -9.36
C ASP A 46 15.02 24.11 -10.08
N ASP A 47 14.26 23.02 -10.27
CA ASP A 47 12.94 23.09 -10.89
C ASP A 47 11.93 23.83 -10.01
N GLU A 48 11.92 23.56 -8.70
CA GLU A 48 11.07 24.29 -7.73
C GLU A 48 11.45 25.76 -7.64
N THR A 49 12.75 26.07 -7.63
CA THR A 49 13.23 27.46 -7.62
C THR A 49 12.81 28.22 -8.89
N ARG A 50 12.79 27.55 -10.04
CA ARG A 50 12.31 28.14 -11.30
C ARG A 50 10.82 28.44 -11.33
N LEU A 51 10.01 27.71 -10.53
CA LEU A 51 8.57 27.98 -10.40
C LEU A 51 8.28 29.29 -9.65
N PHE A 52 9.20 29.73 -8.80
CA PHE A 52 9.07 30.92 -7.96
C PHE A 52 10.26 31.88 -8.12
N PRO A 53 10.48 32.42 -9.34
CA PRO A 53 11.70 33.16 -9.66
C PRO A 53 11.86 34.47 -8.86
N ASP A 54 10.75 35.06 -8.40
CA ASP A 54 10.73 36.34 -7.71
C ASP A 54 10.72 36.19 -6.19
N ILE A 55 10.88 34.97 -5.66
CA ILE A 55 10.83 34.66 -4.22
C ILE A 55 12.14 34.03 -3.77
N ASP A 56 12.75 34.59 -2.72
CA ASP A 56 13.78 33.90 -1.99
C ASP A 56 13.16 32.80 -1.09
N LEU A 57 13.12 31.58 -1.67
CA LEU A 57 12.58 30.40 -0.97
C LEU A 57 13.36 30.07 0.29
N GLY A 58 14.65 30.43 0.38
CA GLY A 58 15.46 30.24 1.59
C GLY A 58 15.03 31.17 2.74
N SER A 59 14.73 32.43 2.43
CA SER A 59 14.16 33.37 3.42
C SER A 59 12.77 32.93 3.86
N LEU A 60 11.92 32.49 2.93
CA LEU A 60 10.58 31.99 3.23
C LEU A 60 10.64 30.75 4.13
N GLU A 61 11.51 29.78 3.84
CA GLU A 61 11.71 28.59 4.69
C GLU A 61 12.14 28.98 6.10
N ARG A 62 13.09 29.91 6.22
CA ARG A 62 13.61 30.36 7.53
C ARG A 62 12.50 31.00 8.38
N ILE A 63 11.64 31.82 7.77
CA ILE A 63 10.49 32.44 8.46
C ILE A 63 9.52 31.39 8.96
N VAL A 64 9.05 30.51 8.07
CA VAL A 64 8.05 29.49 8.44
C VAL A 64 8.59 28.53 9.49
N ARG A 65 9.83 28.04 9.32
CA ARG A 65 10.48 27.13 10.27
C ARG A 65 10.66 27.77 11.64
N GLY A 66 11.14 29.02 11.69
CA GLY A 66 11.35 29.75 12.96
C GLY A 66 10.07 29.92 13.75
N HIS A 67 8.96 30.25 13.09
CA HIS A 67 7.66 30.38 13.77
C HIS A 67 7.05 29.04 14.16
N MET A 68 7.28 27.97 13.38
CA MET A 68 6.86 26.60 13.78
C MET A 68 7.55 26.15 15.05
N GLU A 69 8.87 26.30 15.13
CA GLU A 69 9.66 25.95 16.32
C GLU A 69 9.22 26.77 17.55
N HIS A 70 8.97 28.07 17.36
CA HIS A 70 8.53 28.97 18.46
C HIS A 70 7.14 28.61 18.97
N SER A 71 6.25 28.10 18.10
CA SER A 71 4.87 27.76 18.45
C SER A 71 4.69 26.28 18.83
N ASP A 72 5.77 25.50 18.88
CA ASP A 72 5.75 24.03 19.14
C ASP A 72 4.79 23.28 18.18
N ILE A 73 4.79 23.69 16.91
CA ILE A 73 4.00 23.04 15.85
C ILE A 73 4.87 22.01 15.16
N VAL A 74 4.37 20.77 15.09
CA VAL A 74 5.08 19.64 14.48
C VAL A 74 4.39 19.24 13.18
N THR A 75 5.18 18.93 12.16
CA THR A 75 4.72 18.44 10.86
C THR A 75 5.67 17.37 10.35
N THR A 76 5.26 16.63 9.31
CA THR A 76 6.13 15.75 8.53
C THR A 76 6.97 16.58 7.55
N ASP A 77 8.09 16.02 7.05
CA ASP A 77 8.89 16.70 6.03
C ASP A 77 8.06 17.05 4.79
N TYR A 78 7.16 16.14 4.38
CA TYR A 78 6.20 16.38 3.31
C TYR A 78 5.24 17.54 3.63
N GLY A 79 4.61 17.50 4.82
CA GLY A 79 3.69 18.55 5.25
C GLY A 79 4.37 19.92 5.32
N PHE A 80 5.60 19.97 5.82
CA PHE A 80 6.40 21.20 5.85
C PHE A 80 6.67 21.73 4.45
N LYS A 81 7.14 20.85 3.55
CA LYS A 81 7.42 21.23 2.16
C LYS A 81 6.17 21.71 1.42
N ASN A 82 5.05 21.02 1.63
CA ASN A 82 3.77 21.41 1.05
C ASN A 82 3.30 22.78 1.55
N LEU A 83 3.41 23.01 2.86
CA LEU A 83 3.12 24.34 3.47
C LEU A 83 4.00 25.43 2.86
N LEU A 84 5.31 25.19 2.69
CA LEU A 84 6.22 26.13 2.05
C LEU A 84 5.81 26.47 0.62
N MET A 85 5.41 25.45 -0.17
CA MET A 85 5.00 25.68 -1.57
C MET A 85 3.71 26.49 -1.66
N HIS A 86 2.72 26.22 -0.80
CA HIS A 86 1.49 27.01 -0.73
C HIS A 86 1.77 28.44 -0.26
N THR A 87 2.66 28.63 0.71
CA THR A 87 3.08 29.95 1.16
C THR A 87 3.81 30.72 0.07
N ALA A 88 4.72 30.07 -0.68
CA ALA A 88 5.40 30.70 -1.80
C ALA A 88 4.41 31.12 -2.90
N LEU A 89 3.46 30.24 -3.23
CA LEU A 89 2.41 30.57 -4.19
C LEU A 89 1.53 31.72 -3.71
N MET A 90 1.16 31.77 -2.45
CA MET A 90 0.42 32.89 -1.87
C MET A 90 1.21 34.21 -2.02
N VAL A 91 2.46 34.23 -1.64
CA VAL A 91 3.30 35.44 -1.69
C VAL A 91 3.42 35.95 -3.13
N ILE A 92 3.75 35.10 -4.11
CA ILE A 92 3.91 35.53 -5.52
C ILE A 92 2.59 36.00 -6.12
N ARG A 93 1.46 35.37 -5.74
CA ARG A 93 0.14 35.80 -6.24
C ARG A 93 -0.29 37.14 -5.66
N ILE A 94 0.03 37.45 -4.39
CA ILE A 94 -0.17 38.76 -3.80
C ILE A 94 0.71 39.81 -4.48
N MET A 95 1.99 39.52 -4.72
CA MET A 95 2.91 40.42 -5.45
C MET A 95 2.38 40.77 -6.86
N HIS A 96 1.71 39.83 -7.50
CA HIS A 96 1.10 40.05 -8.83
C HIS A 96 -0.32 40.63 -8.77
N GLY A 97 -0.80 41.07 -7.60
CA GLY A 97 -2.12 41.69 -7.45
C GLY A 97 -3.30 40.73 -7.63
N CYS A 98 -3.10 39.45 -7.32
CA CYS A 98 -4.10 38.40 -7.43
C CYS A 98 -4.33 37.70 -6.08
N PRO A 99 -4.77 38.43 -5.04
CA PRO A 99 -5.13 37.78 -3.77
C PRO A 99 -6.41 36.96 -3.90
N VAL A 100 -6.62 36.00 -2.98
CA VAL A 100 -7.92 35.32 -2.84
C VAL A 100 -8.97 36.29 -2.34
N GLU A 101 -10.23 36.09 -2.74
CA GLU A 101 -11.31 37.02 -2.46
C GLU A 101 -12.11 36.66 -1.20
N THR A 102 -12.12 35.37 -0.83
CA THR A 102 -12.91 34.84 0.29
C THR A 102 -12.07 33.92 1.14
N SER A 103 -12.28 33.97 2.46
CA SER A 103 -11.78 32.99 3.41
C SER A 103 -12.94 32.26 4.08
N GLU A 104 -12.72 31.03 4.48
CA GLU A 104 -13.61 30.34 5.42
C GLU A 104 -13.06 30.59 6.83
N ASP A 105 -13.94 30.94 7.78
CA ASP A 105 -13.57 31.12 9.18
C ASP A 105 -13.34 29.74 9.79
N ALA A 106 -12.16 29.53 10.37
CA ALA A 106 -11.81 28.32 11.10
C ALA A 106 -11.46 28.68 12.56
N GLU A 107 -12.05 27.97 13.49
CA GLU A 107 -11.65 28.06 14.88
C GLU A 107 -10.23 27.56 15.07
N THR A 108 -9.39 28.31 15.75
CA THR A 108 -7.98 28.01 15.94
C THR A 108 -7.56 28.01 17.39
N SER A 109 -6.59 27.16 17.72
CA SER A 109 -5.91 27.22 19.01
C SER A 109 -4.99 28.43 19.10
N SER A 110 -4.70 28.88 20.31
CA SER A 110 -3.77 29.98 20.55
C SER A 110 -2.39 29.78 19.93
N ARG A 111 -1.90 28.55 19.81
CA ARG A 111 -0.62 28.21 19.17
C ARG A 111 -0.65 28.44 17.66
N VAL A 112 -1.71 28.02 17.00
CA VAL A 112 -1.88 28.22 15.54
C VAL A 112 -2.04 29.70 15.24
N SER A 113 -2.80 30.44 16.05
CA SER A 113 -2.92 31.89 15.90
C SER A 113 -1.57 32.60 16.04
N LEU A 114 -0.76 32.22 17.05
CA LEU A 114 0.58 32.77 17.24
C LEU A 114 1.49 32.48 16.04
N PHE A 115 1.48 31.26 15.54
CA PHE A 115 2.21 30.87 14.34
C PHE A 115 1.78 31.66 13.11
N LEU A 116 0.47 31.73 12.85
CA LEU A 116 -0.10 32.44 11.70
C LEU A 116 0.27 33.94 11.72
N GLU A 117 0.01 34.60 12.84
CA GLU A 117 0.27 36.06 12.98
C GLU A 117 1.76 36.41 12.86
N GLY A 118 2.62 35.60 13.51
CA GLY A 118 4.07 35.77 13.41
C GLY A 118 4.57 35.57 11.97
N THR A 119 4.14 34.51 11.33
CA THR A 119 4.52 34.19 9.95
C THR A 119 4.04 35.28 8.99
N CYS A 120 2.77 35.69 9.05
CA CYS A 120 2.24 36.75 8.19
C CYS A 120 3.02 38.06 8.34
N ARG A 121 3.28 38.50 9.58
CA ARG A 121 4.02 39.73 9.84
C ARG A 121 5.43 39.72 9.24
N ASP A 122 6.13 38.61 9.37
CA ASP A 122 7.50 38.52 8.87
C ASP A 122 7.55 38.34 7.36
N LEU A 123 6.56 37.65 6.74
CA LEU A 123 6.39 37.60 5.30
C LEU A 123 6.08 39.00 4.70
N GLU A 124 5.19 39.77 5.34
CA GLU A 124 4.88 41.14 4.91
C GLU A 124 6.13 42.02 4.90
N ARG A 125 6.97 41.89 5.93
CA ARG A 125 8.22 42.66 6.05
C ARG A 125 9.27 42.22 5.05
N GLU A 126 9.45 40.90 4.84
CA GLU A 126 10.51 40.36 3.98
C GLU A 126 10.21 40.62 2.51
N PHE A 127 8.96 40.42 2.07
CA PHE A 127 8.56 40.47 0.67
C PHE A 127 7.86 41.80 0.29
N GLY A 128 7.68 42.73 1.21
CA GLY A 128 7.05 44.03 0.94
C GLY A 128 5.58 43.92 0.49
N ILE A 129 4.85 42.94 0.96
CA ILE A 129 3.44 42.67 0.63
C ILE A 129 2.51 43.05 1.78
N SER A 130 1.20 43.07 1.50
CA SER A 130 0.16 43.17 2.53
C SER A 130 -0.75 41.94 2.43
N ILE A 131 -0.85 41.18 3.51
CA ILE A 131 -1.64 39.94 3.61
C ILE A 131 -3.01 40.27 4.18
N CYS A 132 -4.04 40.27 3.30
CA CYS A 132 -5.42 40.52 3.72
C CYS A 132 -6.01 39.32 4.51
N GLU A 133 -7.18 39.53 5.13
CA GLU A 133 -7.85 38.52 5.95
C GLU A 133 -8.12 37.22 5.16
N ALA A 134 -8.54 37.34 3.89
CA ALA A 134 -8.77 36.19 3.04
C ALA A 134 -7.49 35.36 2.82
N GLU A 135 -6.33 36.00 2.65
CA GLU A 135 -5.03 35.32 2.52
C GLU A 135 -4.55 34.71 3.85
N ARG A 136 -4.86 35.36 4.98
CA ARG A 136 -4.63 34.77 6.33
C ARG A 136 -5.43 33.48 6.49
N GLY A 137 -6.70 33.50 6.09
CA GLY A 137 -7.54 32.29 6.06
C GLY A 137 -6.97 31.21 5.15
N TYR A 138 -6.54 31.55 3.93
CA TYR A 138 -5.86 30.62 3.04
C TYR A 138 -4.62 29.96 3.69
N LEU A 139 -3.74 30.76 4.28
CA LEU A 139 -2.54 30.24 4.97
C LEU A 139 -2.93 29.36 6.17
N LEU A 140 -3.94 29.78 6.94
CA LEU A 140 -4.45 29.04 8.08
C LEU A 140 -4.92 27.63 7.65
N LEU A 141 -5.69 27.51 6.57
CA LEU A 141 -6.14 26.22 6.04
C LEU A 141 -4.96 25.30 5.72
N HIS A 142 -3.90 25.84 5.10
CA HIS A 142 -2.70 25.06 4.79
C HIS A 142 -1.88 24.71 6.03
N ILE A 143 -1.86 25.53 7.06
CA ILE A 143 -1.28 25.19 8.36
C ILE A 143 -2.02 24.00 8.97
N LEU A 144 -3.34 24.09 9.09
CA LEU A 144 -4.16 23.06 9.69
C LEU A 144 -4.08 21.73 8.93
N SER A 145 -4.00 21.77 7.60
CA SER A 145 -3.94 20.55 6.75
C SER A 145 -2.58 19.87 6.74
N ASN A 146 -1.50 20.57 7.07
CA ASN A 146 -0.13 20.07 6.97
C ASN A 146 0.57 19.91 8.32
N THR A 147 -0.10 20.20 9.43
CA THR A 147 0.45 20.08 10.79
C THR A 147 -0.28 19.01 11.61
N ASN A 148 0.37 18.51 12.63
CA ASN A 148 -0.17 17.47 13.48
C ASN A 148 -1.16 18.06 14.49
N LEU A 149 -2.46 17.95 14.21
CA LEU A 149 -3.56 18.53 14.97
C LEU A 149 -3.79 17.90 16.36
N ASP A 150 -3.19 16.74 16.65
CA ASP A 150 -3.35 16.04 17.94
C ASP A 150 -2.96 16.85 19.16
N ARG A 151 -2.02 17.76 19.00
CA ARG A 151 -1.61 18.66 20.08
C ARG A 151 -2.52 19.87 20.24
N LEU A 152 -3.50 20.03 19.33
CA LEU A 152 -4.41 21.19 19.30
C LEU A 152 -5.74 20.92 20.01
N GLY A 153 -5.94 19.72 20.61
CA GLY A 153 -7.10 19.42 21.44
C GLY A 153 -8.39 19.14 20.66
N ILE A 154 -8.29 18.76 19.39
CA ILE A 154 -9.45 18.28 18.64
C ILE A 154 -9.87 16.93 19.24
N ASP A 155 -11.18 16.79 19.54
CA ASP A 155 -11.72 15.60 20.17
C ASP A 155 -11.63 14.40 19.24
N ASN A 156 -10.55 13.60 19.37
CA ASN A 156 -10.32 12.37 18.63
C ASN A 156 -11.37 11.27 18.94
N GLN A 157 -12.37 11.56 19.78
CA GLN A 157 -13.40 10.58 20.14
C GLN A 157 -14.48 10.46 19.06
N LEU A 158 -14.67 11.46 18.20
CA LEU A 158 -15.71 11.49 17.19
C LEU A 158 -15.70 10.29 16.24
N PHE A 159 -14.51 9.82 15.83
CA PHE A 159 -14.37 8.72 14.86
C PHE A 159 -13.97 7.39 15.50
N ARG A 160 -14.04 7.26 16.83
CA ARG A 160 -13.62 6.03 17.50
C ARG A 160 -14.51 4.83 17.12
N SER A 161 -15.82 5.05 17.08
CA SER A 161 -16.78 4.03 16.64
C SER A 161 -16.57 3.61 15.19
N ASP A 162 -16.20 4.56 14.32
CA ASP A 162 -16.00 4.29 12.90
C ASP A 162 -14.70 3.52 12.67
N VAL A 163 -13.63 3.82 13.42
CA VAL A 163 -12.39 3.03 13.40
C VAL A 163 -12.65 1.61 13.90
N ASP A 164 -13.43 1.44 14.97
CA ASP A 164 -13.78 0.11 15.48
C ASP A 164 -14.64 -0.66 14.45
N ALA A 165 -15.60 0.00 13.79
CA ALA A 165 -16.39 -0.58 12.72
C ALA A 165 -15.54 -0.96 11.49
N LEU A 166 -14.59 -0.11 11.11
CA LEU A 166 -13.64 -0.39 10.03
C LEU A 166 -12.81 -1.64 10.33
N LEU A 167 -12.25 -1.74 11.54
CA LEU A 167 -11.45 -2.90 11.93
C LEU A 167 -12.30 -4.18 12.07
N GLU A 168 -13.58 -4.06 12.40
CA GLU A 168 -14.52 -5.19 12.38
C GLU A 168 -14.75 -5.71 10.95
N VAL A 169 -14.92 -4.82 9.97
CA VAL A 169 -15.02 -5.20 8.55
C VAL A 169 -13.74 -5.90 8.08
N VAL A 170 -12.58 -5.40 8.46
CA VAL A 170 -11.29 -6.02 8.12
C VAL A 170 -11.20 -7.44 8.70
N ALA A 171 -11.59 -7.64 9.96
CA ALA A 171 -11.56 -8.95 10.61
C ALA A 171 -12.53 -9.94 9.96
N GLN A 172 -13.77 -9.51 9.71
CA GLN A 172 -14.82 -10.38 9.16
C GLN A 172 -14.57 -10.77 7.69
N ASN A 173 -14.21 -9.79 6.86
CA ASN A 173 -14.08 -10.01 5.43
C ASN A 173 -12.75 -10.67 5.05
N TYR A 174 -11.65 -10.27 5.69
CA TYR A 174 -10.31 -10.68 5.28
C TYR A 174 -9.58 -11.55 6.31
N GLY A 175 -10.16 -11.78 7.48
CA GLY A 175 -9.57 -12.63 8.53
C GLY A 175 -8.37 -12.00 9.27
N PHE A 176 -8.11 -10.70 9.08
CA PHE A 176 -7.08 -9.96 9.81
C PHE A 176 -7.65 -9.34 11.09
N ASP A 177 -7.48 -10.00 12.23
CA ASP A 177 -7.93 -9.41 13.50
C ASP A 177 -6.94 -8.35 14.00
N LEU A 178 -7.20 -7.10 13.62
CA LEU A 178 -6.40 -5.92 14.00
C LEU A 178 -7.05 -5.11 15.13
N ARG A 179 -8.16 -5.59 15.71
CA ARG A 179 -8.97 -4.85 16.68
C ARG A 179 -8.26 -4.51 17.99
N ASP A 180 -7.22 -5.26 18.37
CA ASP A 180 -6.42 -4.99 19.57
C ASP A 180 -5.14 -4.19 19.30
N ASP A 181 -4.89 -3.75 18.05
CA ASP A 181 -3.73 -2.94 17.72
C ASP A 181 -3.95 -1.47 18.11
N SER A 182 -3.49 -1.11 19.31
CA SER A 182 -3.65 0.24 19.87
C SER A 182 -2.89 1.31 19.07
N GLU A 183 -1.78 0.94 18.41
CA GLU A 183 -1.02 1.85 17.54
C GLU A 183 -1.80 2.14 16.28
N LEU A 184 -2.34 1.09 15.61
CA LEU A 184 -3.18 1.25 14.44
C LEU A 184 -4.40 2.12 14.75
N LYS A 185 -5.14 1.81 15.82
CA LYS A 185 -6.32 2.60 16.24
C LYS A 185 -5.99 4.07 16.41
N ARG A 186 -4.92 4.37 17.12
CA ARG A 186 -4.47 5.75 17.33
C ARG A 186 -4.13 6.44 16.00
N ASN A 187 -3.36 5.78 15.15
CA ASN A 187 -2.92 6.33 13.87
C ASN A 187 -4.11 6.56 12.91
N LEU A 188 -5.06 5.63 12.85
CA LEU A 188 -6.29 5.80 12.06
C LEU A 188 -7.16 6.95 12.59
N LEU A 189 -7.36 7.04 13.91
CA LEU A 189 -8.11 8.14 14.51
C LEU A 189 -7.50 9.50 14.16
N MET A 190 -6.17 9.63 14.31
CA MET A 190 -5.44 10.84 13.94
C MET A 190 -5.63 11.20 12.46
N HIS A 191 -5.43 10.21 11.59
CA HIS A 191 -5.52 10.41 10.15
C HIS A 191 -6.94 10.80 9.72
N LEU A 192 -7.97 10.08 10.16
CA LEU A 192 -9.36 10.35 9.82
C LEU A 192 -9.83 11.70 10.36
N SER A 193 -9.52 12.03 11.62
CA SER A 193 -9.83 13.35 12.20
C SER A 193 -9.23 14.48 11.37
N SER A 194 -7.95 14.37 10.99
CA SER A 194 -7.28 15.35 10.12
C SER A 194 -7.89 15.41 8.72
N THR A 195 -8.30 14.26 8.17
CA THR A 195 -8.89 14.17 6.83
C THR A 195 -10.24 14.85 6.79
N PHE A 196 -11.14 14.53 7.74
CA PHE A 196 -12.48 15.11 7.76
C PHE A 196 -12.46 16.59 8.13
N SER A 197 -11.62 17.01 9.07
CA SER A 197 -11.41 18.45 9.33
C SER A 197 -10.94 19.20 8.08
N SER A 198 -10.09 18.58 7.25
CA SER A 198 -9.66 19.18 5.98
C SER A 198 -10.79 19.25 4.96
N LYS A 199 -11.70 18.27 4.95
CA LYS A 199 -12.89 18.27 4.06
C LYS A 199 -13.89 19.34 4.44
N ASP A 200 -14.14 19.54 5.72
CA ASP A 200 -14.99 20.65 6.21
C ASP A 200 -14.46 22.00 5.70
N LEU A 201 -13.14 22.10 5.53
CA LEU A 201 -12.44 23.26 4.98
C LEU A 201 -12.28 23.19 3.44
N LYS A 202 -12.90 22.24 2.75
CA LYS A 202 -12.80 21.99 1.30
C LYS A 202 -11.37 21.81 0.76
N ILE A 203 -10.46 21.36 1.61
CA ILE A 203 -9.07 21.06 1.23
C ILE A 203 -8.99 19.65 0.64
N ILE A 204 -8.58 19.54 -0.60
CA ILE A 204 -8.32 18.25 -1.27
C ILE A 204 -6.86 17.86 -1.02
N LYS A 205 -6.64 16.79 -0.28
CA LYS A 205 -5.31 16.22 -0.08
C LYS A 205 -4.99 15.26 -1.22
N LYS A 206 -3.83 15.47 -1.89
CA LYS A 206 -3.30 14.54 -2.87
C LYS A 206 -2.27 13.62 -2.22
N ASN A 207 -2.26 12.36 -2.64
CA ASN A 207 -1.29 11.37 -2.18
C ASN A 207 -0.25 11.09 -3.29
N PRO A 208 0.96 11.66 -3.22
CA PRO A 208 1.97 11.45 -4.25
C PRO A 208 2.47 10.00 -4.32
N LEU A 209 2.20 9.20 -3.29
CA LEU A 209 2.57 7.80 -3.20
C LEU A 209 1.45 6.84 -3.63
N LEU A 210 0.27 7.34 -4.02
CA LEU A 210 -0.90 6.51 -4.32
C LEU A 210 -0.59 5.38 -5.31
N ASN A 211 0.06 5.69 -6.44
CA ASN A 211 0.42 4.69 -7.43
C ASN A 211 1.40 3.63 -6.86
N THR A 212 2.35 4.07 -6.04
CA THR A 212 3.31 3.17 -5.37
C THR A 212 2.59 2.29 -4.34
N ILE A 213 1.66 2.85 -3.58
CA ILE A 213 0.87 2.09 -2.60
C ILE A 213 0.05 1.01 -3.30
N ARG A 214 -0.65 1.36 -4.37
CA ARG A 214 -1.44 0.41 -5.16
C ARG A 214 -0.60 -0.72 -5.74
N SER A 215 0.58 -0.40 -6.29
CA SER A 215 1.44 -1.40 -6.91
C SER A 215 2.27 -2.22 -5.93
N SER A 216 2.67 -1.66 -4.78
CA SER A 216 3.54 -2.35 -3.81
C SER A 216 2.79 -2.99 -2.64
N PHE A 217 1.60 -2.46 -2.30
CA PHE A 217 0.78 -2.94 -1.18
C PHE A 217 -0.69 -3.16 -1.59
N PRO A 218 -0.96 -3.91 -2.70
CA PRO A 218 -2.30 -4.03 -3.26
C PRO A 218 -3.31 -4.62 -2.27
N LEU A 219 -2.95 -5.64 -1.50
CA LEU A 219 -3.84 -6.22 -0.50
C LEU A 219 -4.25 -5.20 0.57
N ALA A 220 -3.30 -4.42 1.09
CA ALA A 220 -3.60 -3.39 2.08
C ALA A 220 -4.49 -2.29 1.49
N PHE A 221 -4.26 -1.93 0.22
CA PHE A 221 -5.09 -0.95 -0.49
C PHE A 221 -6.52 -1.46 -0.68
N GLU A 222 -6.70 -2.72 -1.09
CA GLU A 222 -8.03 -3.32 -1.27
C GLU A 222 -8.80 -3.45 0.05
N ILE A 223 -8.12 -3.89 1.11
CA ILE A 223 -8.70 -3.94 2.46
C ILE A 223 -9.14 -2.54 2.90
N ALA A 224 -8.30 -1.52 2.70
CA ALA A 224 -8.63 -0.14 3.05
C ALA A 224 -9.81 0.38 2.24
N LEU A 225 -9.80 0.18 0.92
CA LEU A 225 -10.87 0.65 0.04
C LEU A 225 -12.22 0.03 0.40
N ALA A 226 -12.28 -1.30 0.51
CA ALA A 226 -13.52 -2.00 0.84
C ALA A 226 -14.04 -1.65 2.25
N SER A 227 -13.15 -1.55 3.26
CA SER A 227 -13.57 -1.23 4.62
C SER A 227 -14.00 0.23 4.77
N THR A 228 -13.29 1.17 4.15
CA THR A 228 -13.67 2.60 4.19
C THR A 228 -14.92 2.88 3.39
N SER A 229 -15.11 2.28 2.22
CA SER A 229 -16.35 2.43 1.42
C SER A 229 -17.59 1.91 2.15
N LYS A 230 -17.44 0.92 3.03
CA LYS A 230 -18.55 0.38 3.82
C LYS A 230 -18.88 1.21 5.06
N VAL A 231 -17.89 1.85 5.66
CA VAL A 231 -18.07 2.64 6.91
C VAL A 231 -18.37 4.10 6.60
N PHE A 232 -17.76 4.64 5.54
CA PHE A 232 -17.89 6.04 5.13
C PHE A 232 -18.60 6.14 3.77
N ASP A 233 -19.86 5.68 3.71
CA ASP A 233 -20.68 5.56 2.49
C ASP A 233 -21.49 6.81 2.16
N THR A 234 -21.53 7.79 3.07
CA THR A 234 -22.37 9.00 2.96
C THR A 234 -21.55 10.28 2.99
N GLU A 235 -21.85 11.21 2.06
CA GLU A 235 -21.27 12.55 2.08
C GLU A 235 -21.63 13.29 3.38
N PRO A 236 -20.72 14.08 3.97
CA PRO A 236 -19.38 14.46 3.45
C PRO A 236 -18.25 13.51 3.83
N TYR A 237 -18.55 12.35 4.41
CA TYR A 237 -17.56 11.46 5.02
C TYR A 237 -16.95 10.43 4.05
N THR A 238 -17.38 10.38 2.79
CA THR A 238 -16.74 9.50 1.78
C THR A 238 -15.26 9.84 1.61
N LEU A 239 -14.38 8.82 1.53
CA LEU A 239 -12.96 9.04 1.33
C LEU A 239 -12.59 8.98 -0.16
N SER A 240 -11.76 9.91 -0.61
CA SER A 240 -11.14 9.86 -1.93
C SER A 240 -10.09 8.73 -2.01
N GLU A 241 -9.75 8.32 -3.22
CA GLU A 241 -8.71 7.30 -3.45
C GLU A 241 -7.35 7.70 -2.84
N ASP A 242 -7.01 8.98 -2.89
CA ASP A 242 -5.80 9.54 -2.26
C ASP A 242 -5.81 9.33 -0.73
N GLU A 243 -6.96 9.54 -0.09
CA GLU A 243 -7.15 9.37 1.37
C GLU A 243 -7.17 7.90 1.76
N VAL A 244 -7.83 7.04 0.97
CA VAL A 244 -7.79 5.58 1.14
C VAL A 244 -6.36 5.06 1.08
N GLY A 245 -5.50 5.60 0.20
CA GLY A 245 -4.10 5.25 0.13
C GLY A 245 -3.35 5.44 1.46
N TYR A 246 -3.64 6.50 2.20
CA TYR A 246 -3.05 6.68 3.54
C TYR A 246 -3.59 5.69 4.56
N VAL A 247 -4.89 5.39 4.55
CA VAL A 247 -5.48 4.33 5.39
C VAL A 247 -4.83 2.98 5.10
N ALA A 248 -4.58 2.69 3.81
CA ALA A 248 -3.91 1.47 3.37
C ALA A 248 -2.51 1.31 3.97
N LEU A 249 -1.72 2.39 4.07
CA LEU A 249 -0.40 2.34 4.71
C LEU A 249 -0.49 1.97 6.20
N HIS A 250 -1.47 2.50 6.92
CA HIS A 250 -1.67 2.16 8.33
C HIS A 250 -2.11 0.70 8.51
N ILE A 251 -3.04 0.22 7.69
CA ILE A 251 -3.49 -1.18 7.69
C ILE A 251 -2.34 -2.11 7.30
N GLY A 252 -1.61 -1.80 6.22
CA GLY A 252 -0.46 -2.58 5.77
C GLY A 252 0.62 -2.71 6.84
N ALA A 253 1.00 -1.62 7.50
CA ALA A 253 1.95 -1.64 8.60
C ALA A 253 1.45 -2.50 9.80
N ALA A 254 0.15 -2.50 10.08
CA ALA A 254 -0.43 -3.33 11.14
C ALA A 254 -0.45 -4.83 10.76
N ILE A 255 -0.76 -5.14 9.48
CA ILE A 255 -0.67 -6.50 8.94
C ILE A 255 0.77 -7.00 9.08
N GLU A 256 1.76 -6.23 8.63
CA GLU A 256 3.18 -6.58 8.73
C GLU A 256 3.64 -6.80 10.19
N ARG A 257 3.17 -5.99 11.15
CA ARG A 257 3.50 -6.17 12.57
C ARG A 257 2.89 -7.43 13.16
N ARG A 258 1.67 -7.81 12.72
CA ARG A 258 0.92 -8.96 13.27
C ARG A 258 1.06 -10.22 12.46
N THR A 259 1.47 -10.10 11.22
CA THR A 259 1.94 -11.26 10.50
C THR A 259 3.29 -11.59 11.11
N PRO A 260 3.40 -12.59 12.02
CA PRO A 260 4.67 -13.26 12.21
C PRO A 260 5.03 -13.60 10.77
N ARG A 261 6.27 -13.42 10.33
CA ARG A 261 6.73 -13.90 9.02
C ARG A 261 6.28 -15.35 8.93
N ASN A 262 5.04 -15.58 8.51
CA ASN A 262 4.33 -16.85 8.55
C ASN A 262 4.65 -17.63 7.28
N ARG A 263 5.94 -17.87 7.10
CA ARG A 263 6.31 -19.20 6.66
C ARG A 263 6.16 -20.09 7.89
N PRO A 264 5.52 -21.28 7.79
CA PRO A 264 5.50 -22.20 8.92
C PRO A 264 6.95 -22.45 9.32
N LEU A 265 7.33 -22.00 10.53
CA LEU A 265 8.67 -22.25 11.04
C LEU A 265 8.87 -23.75 11.13
N HIS A 266 9.78 -24.29 10.33
CA HIS A 266 10.09 -25.70 10.34
C HIS A 266 10.79 -26.05 11.66
N LYS A 267 10.22 -26.96 12.44
CA LYS A 267 10.86 -27.45 13.66
C LYS A 267 12.08 -28.28 13.29
N VAL A 268 13.24 -27.88 13.78
CA VAL A 268 14.53 -28.51 13.52
C VAL A 268 15.11 -29.03 14.83
N VAL A 269 15.69 -30.20 14.79
CA VAL A 269 16.51 -30.72 15.89
C VAL A 269 17.99 -30.53 15.54
N LEU A 270 18.72 -29.85 16.43
CA LEU A 270 20.17 -29.67 16.31
C LEU A 270 20.87 -30.76 17.12
N VAL A 271 21.69 -31.55 16.44
CA VAL A 271 22.50 -32.60 17.08
C VAL A 271 23.98 -32.21 17.02
N CYS A 272 24.59 -31.99 18.18
CA CYS A 272 25.97 -31.55 18.25
C CYS A 272 26.81 -32.54 19.08
N GLY A 273 27.89 -33.06 18.48
CA GLY A 273 28.84 -33.97 19.15
C GLY A 273 29.93 -33.27 19.96
N SER A 274 30.06 -31.93 19.89
CA SER A 274 31.21 -31.17 20.35
C SER A 274 30.99 -30.37 21.65
N GLY A 275 29.85 -30.58 22.32
CA GLY A 275 29.53 -29.95 23.62
C GLY A 275 28.74 -28.64 23.51
N ASN A 276 28.19 -28.20 24.67
CA ASN A 276 27.16 -27.15 24.74
C ASN A 276 27.57 -25.79 24.17
N SER A 277 28.83 -25.38 24.33
CA SER A 277 29.29 -24.07 23.82
C SER A 277 29.29 -24.00 22.30
N ILE A 278 29.67 -25.09 21.62
CA ILE A 278 29.64 -25.19 20.16
C ILE A 278 28.18 -25.30 19.66
N ALA A 279 27.38 -26.09 20.36
CA ALA A 279 25.96 -26.19 20.04
C ALA A 279 25.26 -24.83 20.11
N SER A 280 25.47 -24.05 21.18
CA SER A 280 24.89 -22.71 21.32
C SER A 280 25.37 -21.72 20.26
N MET A 281 26.66 -21.82 19.85
CA MET A 281 27.18 -20.97 18.78
C MET A 281 26.54 -21.32 17.41
N LEU A 282 26.42 -22.61 17.11
CA LEU A 282 25.79 -23.09 15.87
C LEU A 282 24.29 -22.75 15.85
N GLU A 283 23.61 -22.90 16.97
CA GLU A 283 22.21 -22.49 17.16
C GLU A 283 22.04 -20.99 16.85
N SER A 284 22.86 -20.13 17.46
CA SER A 284 22.83 -18.69 17.21
C SER A 284 23.05 -18.35 15.72
N ARG A 285 23.97 -19.03 15.04
CA ARG A 285 24.21 -18.85 13.60
C ARG A 285 23.04 -19.33 12.75
N LEU A 286 22.49 -20.51 13.05
CA LEU A 286 21.33 -21.03 12.35
C LEU A 286 20.15 -20.06 12.45
N LEU A 287 19.90 -19.51 13.64
CA LEU A 287 18.83 -18.51 13.84
C LEU A 287 19.14 -17.17 13.17
N THR A 288 20.42 -16.80 13.03
CA THR A 288 20.81 -15.59 12.29
C THR A 288 20.53 -15.72 10.79
N TYR A 289 20.79 -16.88 10.19
CA TYR A 289 20.59 -17.10 8.75
C TYR A 289 19.18 -17.56 8.38
N PHE A 290 18.51 -18.31 9.27
CA PHE A 290 17.26 -19.02 8.98
C PHE A 290 16.18 -18.83 10.04
N GLY A 291 16.34 -17.91 11.01
CA GLY A 291 15.38 -17.72 12.10
C GLY A 291 14.00 -17.23 11.66
N ASP A 292 13.86 -16.85 10.39
CA ASP A 292 12.59 -16.55 9.74
C ASP A 292 11.92 -17.78 9.08
N ARG A 293 12.65 -18.93 9.00
CA ARG A 293 12.19 -20.18 8.38
C ARG A 293 12.21 -21.38 9.32
N ILE A 294 13.03 -21.34 10.37
CA ILE A 294 13.18 -22.47 11.31
C ILE A 294 12.99 -22.06 12.77
N ILE A 295 12.57 -23.02 13.58
CA ILE A 295 12.66 -22.98 15.02
C ILE A 295 13.45 -24.19 15.50
N ILE A 296 14.44 -23.97 16.37
CA ILE A 296 15.20 -25.07 16.97
C ILE A 296 14.38 -25.63 18.12
N ALA A 297 13.72 -26.76 17.85
CA ALA A 297 12.86 -27.42 18.85
C ALA A 297 13.66 -28.05 19.98
N ARG A 298 14.82 -28.62 19.65
CA ARG A 298 15.77 -29.22 20.62
C ARG A 298 17.20 -29.04 20.12
N SER A 299 18.12 -28.78 21.05
CA SER A 299 19.59 -28.81 20.82
C SER A 299 20.16 -29.86 21.76
N ILE A 300 20.61 -30.98 21.20
CA ILE A 300 20.94 -32.20 21.97
C ILE A 300 22.25 -32.85 21.51
N SER A 301 22.80 -33.71 22.37
CA SER A 301 23.96 -34.53 21.99
C SER A 301 23.56 -35.70 21.06
N TYR A 302 24.53 -36.28 20.36
CA TYR A 302 24.31 -37.47 19.55
C TYR A 302 23.77 -38.67 20.39
N ARG A 303 24.22 -38.79 21.63
CA ARG A 303 23.74 -39.85 22.53
C ARG A 303 22.26 -39.68 22.87
N GLU A 304 21.84 -38.46 23.25
CA GLU A 304 20.45 -38.14 23.53
C GLU A 304 19.58 -38.33 22.29
N PHE A 305 20.09 -37.98 21.11
CA PHE A 305 19.37 -38.21 19.86
C PHE A 305 19.09 -39.71 19.63
N CYS A 306 20.05 -40.59 19.92
CA CYS A 306 19.88 -42.04 19.78
C CYS A 306 18.84 -42.64 20.74
N GLU A 307 18.49 -41.93 21.81
CA GLU A 307 17.48 -42.34 22.80
C GLU A 307 16.06 -41.86 22.45
N LEU A 308 15.89 -40.98 21.42
CA LEU A 308 14.61 -40.50 20.96
C LEU A 308 13.87 -41.55 20.14
N ASP A 309 12.54 -41.60 20.35
CA ASP A 309 11.64 -42.43 19.56
C ASP A 309 10.97 -41.64 18.40
N ALA A 310 10.18 -42.31 17.57
CA ALA A 310 9.48 -41.70 16.46
C ALA A 310 8.44 -40.63 16.88
N ALA A 311 7.87 -40.78 18.09
CA ALA A 311 6.90 -39.83 18.60
C ALA A 311 7.58 -38.52 19.04
N ASP A 312 8.81 -38.59 19.56
CA ASP A 312 9.60 -37.42 19.93
C ASP A 312 9.95 -36.52 18.70
N LEU A 313 10.01 -37.13 17.54
CA LEU A 313 10.41 -36.50 16.26
C LEU A 313 9.21 -36.22 15.32
N ALA A 314 7.98 -36.52 15.75
CA ALA A 314 6.80 -36.47 14.86
C ALA A 314 6.57 -35.08 14.22
N ASP A 315 6.89 -34.01 14.96
CA ASP A 315 6.74 -32.62 14.49
C ASP A 315 8.03 -32.00 13.93
N THR A 316 9.09 -32.82 13.74
CA THR A 316 10.39 -32.34 13.28
C THR A 316 10.48 -32.44 11.77
N ALA A 317 10.80 -31.35 11.10
CA ALA A 317 10.93 -31.28 9.65
C ALA A 317 12.22 -31.93 9.16
N PHE A 318 13.34 -31.63 9.82
CA PHE A 318 14.66 -32.20 9.52
C PHE A 318 15.61 -32.04 10.70
N VAL A 319 16.78 -32.73 10.59
CA VAL A 319 17.84 -32.70 11.59
C VAL A 319 19.06 -31.98 11.02
N VAL A 320 19.59 -30.99 11.75
CA VAL A 320 20.93 -30.41 11.51
C VAL A 320 21.93 -31.08 12.47
N THR A 321 23.01 -31.60 11.93
CA THR A 321 23.96 -32.37 12.76
C THR A 321 25.40 -32.03 12.42
N THR A 322 26.26 -32.01 13.44
CA THR A 322 27.73 -31.90 13.28
C THR A 322 28.44 -33.25 13.21
N VAL A 323 27.70 -34.35 13.42
CA VAL A 323 28.26 -35.71 13.38
C VAL A 323 27.42 -36.61 12.46
N PRO A 324 28.01 -37.59 11.78
CA PRO A 324 27.24 -38.52 10.96
C PRO A 324 26.20 -39.30 11.79
N ILE A 325 24.97 -39.32 11.34
CA ILE A 325 23.87 -40.11 11.92
C ILE A 325 23.50 -41.21 10.92
N GLU A 326 23.72 -42.47 11.27
CA GLU A 326 23.47 -43.60 10.35
C GLU A 326 21.98 -43.99 10.28
N ARG A 327 21.27 -43.91 11.40
CA ARG A 327 19.86 -44.33 11.49
C ARG A 327 19.00 -43.13 11.87
N CYS A 328 18.35 -42.51 10.90
CA CYS A 328 17.36 -41.45 11.06
C CYS A 328 16.34 -41.53 9.94
N SER A 329 15.05 -41.52 10.28
CA SER A 329 13.96 -41.51 9.30
C SER A 329 13.71 -40.12 8.69
N LEU A 330 14.18 -39.05 9.37
CA LEU A 330 14.02 -37.67 8.92
C LEU A 330 15.12 -37.26 7.95
N PRO A 331 14.84 -36.30 7.06
CA PRO A 331 15.87 -35.62 6.30
C PRO A 331 16.91 -35.04 7.26
N ARG A 332 18.18 -35.05 6.85
CA ARG A 332 19.27 -34.53 7.70
C ARG A 332 20.32 -33.80 6.90
N VAL A 333 20.89 -32.78 7.48
CA VAL A 333 22.00 -31.99 6.92
C VAL A 333 23.19 -32.09 7.87
N LEU A 334 24.30 -32.64 7.37
CA LEU A 334 25.59 -32.61 8.07
C LEU A 334 26.24 -31.27 7.79
N VAL A 335 26.59 -30.54 8.84
CA VAL A 335 27.21 -29.21 8.77
C VAL A 335 28.49 -29.15 9.58
N ASP A 336 29.37 -28.24 9.19
CA ASP A 336 30.49 -27.84 10.02
C ASP A 336 30.01 -26.92 11.17
N PHE A 337 30.69 -26.98 12.31
CA PHE A 337 30.34 -26.12 13.47
C PHE A 337 30.44 -24.62 13.14
N SER A 338 31.20 -24.24 12.14
CA SER A 338 31.35 -22.87 11.66
C SER A 338 30.22 -22.42 10.75
N LEU A 339 29.34 -23.32 10.30
CA LEU A 339 28.26 -23.10 9.34
C LEU A 339 28.78 -22.38 8.08
N SER A 340 29.49 -23.13 7.23
CA SER A 340 30.07 -22.60 6.01
C SER A 340 29.02 -22.12 5.00
N ALA A 341 29.44 -21.38 3.95
CA ALA A 341 28.57 -20.98 2.85
C ALA A 341 27.92 -22.19 2.13
N GLN A 342 28.65 -23.32 2.03
CA GLN A 342 28.13 -24.56 1.46
C GLN A 342 27.07 -25.21 2.37
N ASP A 343 27.23 -25.12 3.68
CA ASP A 343 26.26 -25.62 4.64
C ASP A 343 24.98 -24.80 4.59
N THR A 344 25.10 -23.47 4.55
CA THR A 344 23.94 -22.57 4.42
C THR A 344 23.18 -22.79 3.12
N GLU A 345 23.88 -23.01 2.00
CA GLU A 345 23.23 -23.37 0.73
C GLU A 345 22.53 -24.73 0.80
N THR A 346 23.13 -25.71 1.48
CA THR A 346 22.54 -27.06 1.65
C THR A 346 21.27 -27.02 2.51
N ILE A 347 21.31 -26.24 3.61
CA ILE A 347 20.11 -26.01 4.44
C ILE A 347 19.03 -25.27 3.64
N SER A 348 19.39 -24.23 2.89
CA SER A 348 18.45 -23.51 2.03
C SER A 348 17.75 -24.44 1.03
N ARG A 349 18.52 -25.30 0.34
CA ARG A 349 17.97 -26.30 -0.58
C ARG A 349 17.05 -27.31 0.13
N MET A 350 17.41 -27.74 1.34
CA MET A 350 16.56 -28.65 2.15
C MET A 350 15.24 -27.96 2.54
N LEU A 351 15.29 -26.72 2.99
CA LEU A 351 14.10 -25.95 3.33
C LEU A 351 13.22 -25.74 2.12
N ASN A 352 13.79 -25.38 0.97
CA ASN A 352 13.04 -25.24 -0.28
C ASN A 352 12.38 -26.57 -0.68
N SER A 353 13.08 -27.70 -0.59
CA SER A 353 12.50 -29.01 -0.95
C SER A 353 11.38 -29.45 0.00
N ILE A 354 11.41 -29.04 1.27
CA ILE A 354 10.31 -29.29 2.22
C ILE A 354 9.13 -28.36 1.89
N GLU A 355 9.38 -27.12 1.56
CA GLU A 355 8.37 -26.14 1.13
C GLU A 355 7.74 -26.53 -0.23
N GLU A 356 8.49 -27.10 -1.16
CA GLU A 356 8.01 -27.66 -2.44
C GLU A 356 7.10 -28.88 -2.26
N GLN A 357 7.27 -29.66 -1.20
CA GLN A 357 6.36 -30.77 -0.86
C GLN A 357 5.04 -30.30 -0.25
N VAL A 358 4.96 -29.05 0.24
CA VAL A 358 3.69 -28.39 0.48
C VAL A 358 3.11 -28.09 -0.90
N THR A 359 2.27 -28.98 -1.39
CA THR A 359 1.52 -28.99 -2.66
C THR A 359 1.39 -27.60 -3.26
N SER A 360 1.81 -27.40 -4.49
CA SER A 360 1.62 -26.16 -5.23
C SER A 360 0.23 -25.57 -4.96
N LEU A 361 0.17 -24.56 -4.08
CA LEU A 361 -1.08 -23.87 -3.76
C LEU A 361 -1.64 -23.19 -5.01
N VAL A 362 -0.81 -22.98 -6.04
CA VAL A 362 -1.21 -22.40 -7.31
C VAL A 362 -2.37 -23.19 -7.93
N GLY A 363 -2.27 -24.51 -8.02
CA GLY A 363 -3.33 -25.37 -8.52
C GLY A 363 -4.63 -25.33 -7.71
N ALA A 364 -4.58 -24.83 -6.45
CA ALA A 364 -5.79 -24.66 -5.65
C ALA A 364 -6.64 -23.46 -6.11
N PHE A 365 -6.04 -22.45 -6.76
CA PHE A 365 -6.72 -21.23 -7.19
C PHE A 365 -7.20 -21.26 -8.64
N PHE A 366 -6.55 -22.02 -9.50
CA PHE A 366 -6.79 -22.01 -10.95
C PHE A 366 -7.34 -23.36 -11.42
N ASP A 367 -8.43 -23.33 -12.16
CA ASP A 367 -9.07 -24.48 -12.76
C ASP A 367 -9.19 -24.30 -14.29
N GLN A 368 -9.17 -25.39 -15.04
CA GLN A 368 -9.28 -25.34 -16.51
C GLN A 368 -10.60 -24.69 -16.96
N GLU A 369 -11.69 -24.95 -16.24
CA GLU A 369 -13.03 -24.42 -16.52
C GLU A 369 -13.11 -22.88 -16.19
N LEU A 370 -12.14 -22.34 -15.48
CA LEU A 370 -12.02 -20.91 -15.13
C LEU A 370 -10.97 -20.18 -15.98
N PHE A 371 -10.48 -20.81 -17.05
CA PHE A 371 -9.47 -20.24 -17.95
C PHE A 371 -10.04 -20.06 -19.35
N CYS A 372 -9.87 -18.88 -19.95
CA CYS A 372 -10.25 -18.63 -21.33
C CYS A 372 -9.24 -17.77 -22.08
N HIS A 373 -9.17 -18.00 -23.40
CA HIS A 373 -8.46 -17.17 -24.35
C HIS A 373 -9.48 -16.37 -25.17
N ILE A 374 -9.34 -15.06 -25.25
CA ILE A 374 -10.22 -14.17 -26.01
C ILE A 374 -9.44 -13.63 -27.20
N THR A 375 -9.78 -14.16 -28.39
CA THR A 375 -9.08 -13.84 -29.63
C THR A 375 -9.67 -12.65 -30.38
N GLU A 376 -10.94 -12.36 -30.16
CA GLU A 376 -11.65 -11.27 -30.80
C GLU A 376 -11.59 -10.01 -29.87
N PRO A 377 -11.66 -8.79 -30.45
CA PRO A 377 -11.76 -7.58 -29.66
C PRO A 377 -13.00 -7.63 -28.76
N ALA A 378 -12.81 -7.37 -27.47
CA ALA A 378 -13.89 -7.38 -26.48
C ALA A 378 -13.83 -6.10 -25.62
N GLY A 379 -14.98 -5.66 -25.13
CA GLY A 379 -15.07 -4.58 -24.15
C GLY A 379 -14.82 -5.06 -22.72
N LYS A 380 -14.44 -4.15 -21.82
CA LYS A 380 -14.22 -4.44 -20.39
C LYS A 380 -15.42 -5.17 -19.76
N GLY A 381 -16.65 -4.67 -20.02
CA GLY A 381 -17.86 -5.27 -19.49
C GLY A 381 -18.06 -6.71 -19.96
N GLU A 382 -17.83 -7.00 -21.25
CA GLU A 382 -17.96 -8.33 -21.84
C GLU A 382 -16.95 -9.32 -21.23
N VAL A 383 -15.71 -8.88 -20.98
CA VAL A 383 -14.68 -9.70 -20.34
C VAL A 383 -15.07 -10.02 -18.90
N LEU A 384 -15.53 -9.01 -18.14
CA LEU A 384 -15.96 -9.20 -16.75
C LEU A 384 -17.18 -10.13 -16.65
N GLU A 385 -18.18 -9.91 -17.50
CA GLU A 385 -19.39 -10.76 -17.57
C GLU A 385 -19.01 -12.22 -17.85
N LYS A 386 -18.18 -12.48 -18.86
CA LYS A 386 -17.72 -13.82 -19.20
C LYS A 386 -16.99 -14.51 -18.04
N LEU A 387 -16.09 -13.80 -17.36
CA LEU A 387 -15.32 -14.36 -16.23
C LEU A 387 -16.22 -14.62 -15.01
N CYS A 388 -17.20 -13.74 -14.75
CA CYS A 388 -18.20 -13.96 -13.70
C CYS A 388 -19.10 -15.16 -14.00
N ASP A 389 -19.55 -15.32 -15.25
CA ASP A 389 -20.37 -16.45 -15.68
C ASP A 389 -19.64 -17.78 -15.49
N MET A 390 -18.32 -17.83 -15.75
CA MET A 390 -17.52 -19.04 -15.53
C MET A 390 -17.50 -19.41 -14.04
N LEU A 391 -17.29 -18.43 -13.13
CA LEU A 391 -17.33 -18.64 -11.68
C LEU A 391 -18.73 -19.07 -11.19
N GLN A 392 -19.77 -18.42 -11.68
CA GLN A 392 -21.15 -18.76 -11.36
C GLN A 392 -21.53 -20.17 -11.85
N GLY A 393 -21.10 -20.54 -13.07
CA GLY A 393 -21.30 -21.87 -13.64
C GLY A 393 -20.70 -23.00 -12.81
N GLN A 394 -19.63 -22.71 -12.05
CA GLN A 394 -18.99 -23.64 -11.10
C GLN A 394 -19.59 -23.53 -9.67
N GLY A 395 -20.62 -22.71 -9.45
CA GLY A 395 -21.23 -22.52 -8.13
C GLY A 395 -20.32 -21.85 -7.10
N ILE A 396 -19.29 -21.10 -7.55
CA ILE A 396 -18.34 -20.40 -6.69
C ILE A 396 -18.91 -19.07 -6.26
N THR A 397 -19.64 -18.38 -7.16
CA THR A 397 -20.28 -17.10 -6.95
C THR A 397 -21.77 -17.15 -7.27
N ASP A 398 -22.52 -16.15 -6.85
CA ASP A 398 -23.95 -15.98 -7.15
C ASP A 398 -24.19 -14.87 -8.21
N GLN A 399 -25.48 -14.60 -8.49
CA GLN A 399 -25.90 -13.63 -9.50
C GLN A 399 -25.57 -12.17 -9.13
N THR A 400 -25.26 -11.89 -7.86
CA THR A 400 -24.93 -10.53 -7.38
C THR A 400 -23.43 -10.21 -7.55
N PHE A 401 -22.61 -11.22 -7.84
CA PHE A 401 -21.16 -11.08 -7.91
C PHE A 401 -20.71 -10.08 -8.98
N LEU A 402 -21.27 -10.17 -10.20
CA LEU A 402 -20.94 -9.23 -11.28
C LEU A 402 -21.25 -7.77 -10.89
N SER A 403 -22.40 -7.50 -10.26
CA SER A 403 -22.73 -6.15 -9.83
C SER A 403 -21.73 -5.62 -8.79
N SER A 404 -21.29 -6.47 -7.85
CA SER A 404 -20.29 -6.12 -6.86
C SER A 404 -18.89 -5.87 -7.49
N VAL A 405 -18.52 -6.62 -8.54
CA VAL A 405 -17.28 -6.38 -9.31
C VAL A 405 -17.35 -5.04 -10.04
N LEU A 406 -18.47 -4.73 -10.68
CA LEU A 406 -18.65 -3.46 -11.39
C LEU A 406 -18.67 -2.26 -10.42
N GLU A 407 -19.30 -2.42 -9.26
CA GLU A 407 -19.26 -1.42 -8.19
C GLU A 407 -17.84 -1.16 -7.70
N ARG A 408 -17.04 -2.23 -7.48
CA ARG A 408 -15.61 -2.11 -7.12
C ARG A 408 -14.80 -1.39 -8.21
N GLU A 409 -15.01 -1.73 -9.47
CA GLU A 409 -14.34 -1.10 -10.60
C GLU A 409 -14.71 0.37 -10.79
N ALA A 410 -15.89 0.78 -10.35
CA ALA A 410 -16.33 2.18 -10.38
C ALA A 410 -15.64 3.06 -9.34
N LEU A 411 -15.23 2.49 -8.20
CA LEU A 411 -14.50 3.20 -7.15
C LEU A 411 -13.05 3.52 -7.55
N SER A 412 -12.38 2.56 -8.17
CA SER A 412 -10.97 2.68 -8.60
C SER A 412 -10.67 1.54 -9.58
N ASP A 413 -9.94 1.79 -10.66
CA ASP A 413 -9.57 0.71 -11.58
C ASP A 413 -8.64 -0.31 -10.90
N THR A 414 -8.79 -1.59 -11.26
CA THR A 414 -8.02 -2.69 -10.67
C THR A 414 -6.77 -3.07 -11.48
N THR A 415 -6.26 -2.19 -12.33
CA THR A 415 -5.02 -2.44 -13.06
C THR A 415 -3.81 -2.31 -12.13
N MET A 416 -2.96 -3.34 -12.14
CA MET A 416 -1.70 -3.37 -11.38
C MET A 416 -0.53 -2.80 -12.19
N ASP A 417 -0.52 -3.08 -13.49
CA ASP A 417 0.40 -2.52 -14.47
C ASP A 417 -0.32 -2.34 -15.82
N PRO A 418 0.33 -1.81 -16.87
CA PRO A 418 -0.34 -1.61 -18.16
C PRO A 418 -0.95 -2.87 -18.79
N LEU A 419 -0.40 -4.06 -18.52
CA LEU A 419 -0.81 -5.31 -19.14
C LEU A 419 -1.76 -6.14 -18.28
N PHE A 420 -1.88 -5.86 -16.97
CA PHE A 420 -2.46 -6.76 -16.00
C PHE A 420 -3.54 -6.10 -15.15
N ALA A 421 -4.73 -6.67 -15.11
CA ALA A 421 -5.84 -6.26 -14.26
C ALA A 421 -6.29 -7.40 -13.32
N ILE A 422 -6.68 -7.04 -12.09
CA ILE A 422 -7.15 -7.97 -11.05
C ILE A 422 -8.55 -7.58 -10.54
N PRO A 423 -9.58 -7.57 -11.39
CA PRO A 423 -10.93 -7.30 -10.93
C PRO A 423 -11.38 -8.27 -9.83
N HIS A 424 -12.19 -7.80 -8.90
CA HIS A 424 -12.75 -8.59 -7.80
C HIS A 424 -13.99 -7.89 -7.23
N SER A 425 -14.77 -8.58 -6.42
CA SER A 425 -15.93 -7.99 -5.75
C SER A 425 -15.52 -7.00 -4.65
N LEU A 426 -16.36 -6.01 -4.38
CA LEU A 426 -16.11 -5.02 -3.31
C LEU A 426 -15.99 -5.65 -1.92
N SER A 427 -16.68 -6.77 -1.70
CA SER A 427 -16.58 -7.56 -0.46
C SER A 427 -16.45 -9.03 -0.78
N PRO A 428 -15.63 -9.79 -0.05
CA PRO A 428 -15.54 -11.23 -0.20
C PRO A 428 -16.91 -11.90 -0.01
N SER A 429 -17.42 -12.58 -1.04
CA SER A 429 -18.75 -13.18 -1.04
C SER A 429 -18.80 -14.57 -1.68
N SER A 430 -17.63 -15.10 -2.10
CA SER A 430 -17.54 -16.37 -2.77
C SER A 430 -17.53 -17.55 -1.80
N THR A 431 -17.96 -18.72 -2.27
CA THR A 431 -17.95 -19.97 -1.48
C THR A 431 -16.55 -20.56 -1.33
N LYS A 432 -15.63 -20.22 -2.24
CA LYS A 432 -14.23 -20.63 -2.26
C LYS A 432 -13.38 -19.52 -2.85
N THR A 433 -12.11 -19.45 -2.46
CA THR A 433 -11.13 -18.56 -3.10
C THR A 433 -10.65 -19.19 -4.41
N LYS A 434 -11.00 -18.59 -5.56
CA LYS A 434 -10.66 -19.01 -6.92
C LYS A 434 -10.37 -17.83 -7.82
N VAL A 435 -9.69 -18.09 -8.93
CA VAL A 435 -9.36 -17.08 -9.95
C VAL A 435 -9.88 -17.52 -11.31
N SER A 436 -10.68 -16.67 -11.93
CA SER A 436 -11.06 -16.83 -13.34
C SER A 436 -10.12 -15.98 -14.21
N VAL A 437 -9.58 -16.58 -15.27
CA VAL A 437 -8.49 -16.02 -16.08
C VAL A 437 -8.94 -15.78 -17.51
N ALA A 438 -8.69 -14.56 -18.03
CA ALA A 438 -8.76 -14.27 -19.44
C ALA A 438 -7.39 -13.77 -19.95
N LEU A 439 -6.90 -14.43 -21.02
CA LEU A 439 -5.80 -13.93 -21.83
C LEU A 439 -6.36 -13.32 -23.11
N LEU A 440 -5.96 -12.09 -23.44
CA LEU A 440 -6.49 -11.33 -24.57
C LEU A 440 -5.43 -11.24 -25.68
N ASP A 441 -5.79 -11.61 -26.91
CA ASP A 441 -4.92 -11.41 -28.08
C ASP A 441 -4.80 -9.92 -28.44
N GLN A 442 -5.89 -9.18 -28.29
CA GLN A 442 -5.93 -7.75 -28.52
C GLN A 442 -5.89 -6.99 -27.20
N PRO A 443 -5.09 -5.91 -27.09
CA PRO A 443 -5.05 -5.09 -25.91
C PRO A 443 -6.39 -4.39 -25.68
N LEU A 444 -6.78 -4.31 -24.41
CA LEU A 444 -8.03 -3.69 -23.96
C LEU A 444 -7.73 -2.42 -23.17
N ASP A 445 -8.35 -1.30 -23.54
CA ASP A 445 -8.35 -0.09 -22.72
C ASP A 445 -9.25 -0.32 -21.48
N TRP A 446 -8.61 -0.61 -20.35
CA TRP A 446 -9.29 -0.90 -19.09
C TRP A 446 -9.83 0.32 -18.39
N SER A 447 -9.16 1.46 -18.54
CA SER A 447 -9.55 2.75 -17.96
C SER A 447 -9.19 3.89 -18.93
N ALA A 448 -10.03 4.93 -18.99
CA ALA A 448 -9.83 6.09 -19.87
C ALA A 448 -8.43 6.72 -19.64
N GLY A 449 -7.49 6.39 -20.50
CA GLY A 449 -6.12 6.95 -20.42
C GLY A 449 -4.99 5.97 -20.66
N SER A 450 -5.17 4.91 -21.46
CA SER A 450 -4.09 4.11 -22.04
C SER A 450 -3.49 2.99 -21.18
N LYS A 451 -4.30 2.03 -20.75
CA LYS A 451 -3.77 0.78 -20.24
C LYS A 451 -4.13 -0.35 -21.19
N GLU A 452 -3.11 -0.97 -21.76
CA GLU A 452 -3.22 -2.04 -22.77
C GLU A 452 -3.32 -3.41 -22.09
N VAL A 453 -4.38 -3.61 -21.29
CA VAL A 453 -4.56 -4.84 -20.53
C VAL A 453 -4.74 -6.04 -21.46
N ARG A 454 -3.95 -7.08 -21.22
CA ARG A 454 -4.01 -8.37 -21.94
C ARG A 454 -4.14 -9.58 -21.02
N ILE A 455 -3.89 -9.42 -19.72
CA ILE A 455 -4.02 -10.45 -18.69
C ILE A 455 -5.04 -9.97 -17.67
N VAL A 456 -6.12 -10.71 -17.49
CA VAL A 456 -7.17 -10.40 -16.53
C VAL A 456 -7.37 -11.58 -15.59
N PHE A 457 -7.15 -11.34 -14.29
CA PHE A 457 -7.42 -12.31 -13.22
C PHE A 457 -8.57 -11.81 -12.37
N LEU A 458 -9.76 -12.35 -12.57
CA LEU A 458 -10.92 -12.04 -11.74
C LEU A 458 -10.87 -12.89 -10.47
N LEU A 459 -10.75 -12.23 -9.33
CA LEU A 459 -10.64 -12.90 -8.04
C LEU A 459 -12.01 -13.11 -7.40
N ALA A 460 -12.35 -14.36 -7.12
CA ALA A 460 -13.44 -14.75 -6.26
C ALA A 460 -12.87 -15.12 -4.89
N VAL A 461 -13.11 -14.32 -3.86
CA VAL A 461 -12.50 -14.46 -2.54
C VAL A 461 -13.53 -14.92 -1.52
N GLN A 462 -13.21 -15.97 -0.75
CA GLN A 462 -14.01 -16.42 0.37
C GLN A 462 -13.77 -15.53 1.59
N ALA A 463 -14.83 -15.14 2.29
CA ALA A 463 -14.72 -14.31 3.49
C ALA A 463 -13.88 -15.00 4.58
N GLY A 464 -12.96 -14.28 5.20
CA GLY A 464 -12.10 -14.77 6.28
C GLY A 464 -10.96 -15.70 5.84
N ASP A 465 -10.76 -15.93 4.54
CA ASP A 465 -9.73 -16.82 3.99
C ASP A 465 -8.34 -16.16 3.89
N ARG A 466 -7.84 -15.70 5.04
CA ARG A 466 -6.61 -14.92 5.16
C ARG A 466 -5.41 -15.57 4.46
N VAL A 467 -5.18 -16.86 4.71
CA VAL A 467 -3.97 -17.56 4.23
C VAL A 467 -3.92 -17.59 2.71
N ASN A 468 -5.05 -17.94 2.08
CA ASN A 468 -5.14 -17.99 0.62
C ASN A 468 -5.09 -16.59 0.00
N ILE A 469 -5.67 -15.58 0.63
CA ILE A 469 -5.63 -14.18 0.19
C ILE A 469 -4.18 -13.65 0.22
N GLU A 470 -3.45 -13.83 1.31
CA GLU A 470 -2.04 -13.40 1.43
C GLU A 470 -1.17 -14.06 0.34
N TYR A 471 -1.31 -15.37 0.16
CA TYR A 471 -0.56 -16.11 -0.86
C TYR A 471 -0.91 -15.63 -2.28
N LEU A 472 -2.19 -15.48 -2.59
CA LEU A 472 -2.67 -15.06 -3.91
C LEU A 472 -2.14 -13.66 -4.27
N TYR A 473 -2.24 -12.68 -3.37
CA TYR A 473 -1.70 -11.34 -3.61
C TYR A 473 -0.17 -11.32 -3.74
N GLY A 474 0.55 -12.18 -3.00
CA GLY A 474 1.98 -12.39 -3.17
C GLY A 474 2.34 -12.91 -4.57
N LEU A 475 1.60 -13.91 -5.06
CA LEU A 475 1.73 -14.43 -6.44
C LEU A 475 1.46 -13.34 -7.48
N LEU A 476 0.38 -12.58 -7.33
CA LEU A 476 0.01 -11.49 -8.24
C LEU A 476 1.10 -10.42 -8.31
N LEU A 477 1.66 -10.02 -7.16
CA LEU A 477 2.80 -9.09 -7.12
C LEU A 477 4.02 -9.63 -7.86
N SER A 478 4.29 -10.93 -7.75
CA SER A 478 5.41 -11.54 -8.47
C SER A 478 5.22 -11.49 -9.98
N ILE A 479 3.97 -11.62 -10.46
CA ILE A 479 3.64 -11.54 -11.89
C ILE A 479 3.76 -10.09 -12.38
N THR A 480 3.25 -9.11 -11.63
CA THR A 480 3.27 -7.69 -12.04
C THR A 480 4.69 -7.11 -12.10
N ASN A 481 5.60 -7.62 -11.27
CA ASN A 481 7.00 -7.16 -11.22
C ASN A 481 7.92 -7.90 -12.21
N ASP A 482 7.43 -8.92 -12.93
CA ASP A 482 8.24 -9.74 -13.83
C ASP A 482 7.70 -9.73 -15.27
N ARG A 483 8.26 -8.86 -16.12
CA ARG A 483 7.84 -8.74 -17.52
C ARG A 483 8.09 -10.00 -18.36
N ARG A 484 9.08 -10.83 -17.99
CA ARG A 484 9.32 -12.12 -18.68
C ARG A 484 8.19 -13.08 -18.37
N LEU A 485 7.81 -13.18 -17.11
CA LEU A 485 6.69 -13.99 -16.68
C LEU A 485 5.38 -13.59 -17.37
N GLN A 486 5.10 -12.27 -17.45
CA GLN A 486 3.93 -11.78 -18.20
C GLN A 486 3.96 -12.18 -19.68
N HIS A 487 5.12 -12.10 -20.32
CA HIS A 487 5.28 -12.54 -21.70
C HIS A 487 5.08 -14.05 -21.85
N ASP A 488 5.64 -14.86 -20.94
CA ASP A 488 5.47 -16.30 -20.93
C ASP A 488 3.99 -16.69 -20.76
N ILE A 489 3.29 -16.03 -19.83
CA ILE A 489 1.83 -16.20 -19.62
C ILE A 489 1.05 -15.90 -20.91
N LEU A 490 1.32 -14.78 -21.58
CA LEU A 490 0.67 -14.40 -22.82
C LEU A 490 0.98 -15.34 -23.98
N SER A 491 2.10 -16.05 -23.92
CA SER A 491 2.53 -17.02 -24.95
C SER A 491 2.04 -18.44 -24.69
N SER A 492 1.37 -18.68 -23.56
CA SER A 492 0.87 -20.01 -23.21
C SER A 492 -0.16 -20.50 -24.20
N GLN A 493 -0.05 -21.78 -24.62
CA GLN A 493 -0.93 -22.40 -25.61
C GLN A 493 -2.25 -22.93 -25.03
N GLY A 494 -2.41 -22.81 -23.68
CA GLY A 494 -3.61 -23.23 -22.98
C GLY A 494 -3.36 -23.36 -21.47
N PHE A 495 -4.38 -23.88 -20.77
CA PHE A 495 -4.37 -23.93 -19.31
C PHE A 495 -3.17 -24.71 -18.72
N ALA A 496 -2.80 -25.85 -19.33
CA ALA A 496 -1.69 -26.64 -18.79
C ALA A 496 -0.36 -25.92 -18.87
N ASP A 497 -0.07 -25.19 -19.95
CA ASP A 497 1.12 -24.36 -20.10
C ASP A 497 1.09 -23.19 -19.12
N PHE A 498 -0.05 -22.51 -19.04
CA PHE A 498 -0.27 -21.41 -18.09
C PHE A 498 0.01 -21.84 -16.65
N LEU A 499 -0.55 -22.96 -16.20
CA LEU A 499 -0.37 -23.48 -14.86
C LEU A 499 1.10 -23.84 -14.60
N ALA A 500 1.78 -24.50 -15.56
CA ALA A 500 3.19 -24.85 -15.44
C ALA A 500 4.12 -23.62 -15.33
N ILE A 501 3.75 -22.50 -16.00
CA ILE A 501 4.49 -21.24 -15.90
C ILE A 501 4.33 -20.65 -14.49
N LEU A 502 3.13 -20.64 -13.93
CA LEU A 502 2.86 -20.15 -12.60
C LEU A 502 3.49 -21.03 -11.51
N ASP A 503 3.41 -22.35 -11.63
CA ASP A 503 4.03 -23.28 -10.69
C ASP A 503 5.55 -23.09 -10.61
N ARG A 504 6.22 -22.95 -11.76
CA ARG A 504 7.66 -22.65 -11.81
C ARG A 504 7.98 -21.34 -11.06
N LYS A 505 7.17 -20.30 -11.24
CA LYS A 505 7.37 -19.02 -10.56
C LYS A 505 7.12 -19.10 -9.06
N ALA A 506 6.09 -19.81 -8.65
CA ALA A 506 5.81 -20.05 -7.23
C ALA A 506 6.98 -20.75 -6.53
N GLN A 507 7.63 -21.69 -7.21
CA GLN A 507 8.83 -22.39 -6.71
C GLN A 507 10.07 -21.49 -6.58
N GLU A 508 10.22 -20.45 -7.42
CA GLU A 508 11.32 -19.47 -7.32
C GLU A 508 11.16 -18.54 -6.11
N HIS A 509 9.93 -18.37 -5.59
CA HIS A 509 9.61 -17.49 -4.47
C HIS A 509 9.33 -18.21 -3.14
N ALA A 510 9.21 -19.55 -3.15
CA ALA A 510 9.11 -20.38 -1.96
C ALA A 510 10.47 -20.62 -1.33
#